data_480f8b31ce78be4dffe0b6fabcc6d430
#
_entry.id   480f8b31ce78be4dffe0b6fabcc6d430
#
_cell.length_a   1.000
_cell.length_b   1.000
_cell.length_c   1.000
_cell.angle_alpha   90.00
_cell.angle_beta   90.00
_cell.angle_gamma   90.00
#
_symmetry.space_group_name_H-M   'P 1'
#
loop_
_entity.id
_entity.type
_entity.pdbx_description
1 polymer ?
#
loop_
_entity_poly.entity_id
_entity_poly.type
_entity_poly.pdbx_seq_one_letter_code
_entity_poly.pdbx_strand_id
1 'polypeptide(L)'
;MFAGTGSDVGKSILAAAFCRIFRQDGYQPAPFKAQNMALNSYVTPEGLEIGRAQAVQAEAAGIPCHTDMNPLLLKPQSDHTSQVVLHGKPMGSKDAYDYWRKRGGRGDESEERIDYRQEVCGAYDRLASRYNPIVMEGAGSIAELNLRSTDLVNLPMARYAHADVILVGDIDRGGVFASVYGSIALQTPEDRQLIKGIIINKFRGDMRLFDEGRTILEDICGIPVLGVIPYFKDIHIEEEDSVALAQKQYSAERGKVNVAVVLLRHISNFTDFDVLERDPRVNLFYTSNTTELSRADIIILPGTKATLDDLLELRRNGCAQAILRAHREGRMVIGICGGYQMLGQTIDDPEGIEGSVASLPGLGLLPIHTTMAAEKKTRQVTFLFEGQPCSGYEIHQGVSDTSETILQTDHCIGTYIHGFLDNAPVIEHLLKDFTTEGPTGAPFDYQAFKEEQYNLLAQHVRRHVDMERFYQILKED
;
A
#
# COMPACT_ATOMS: atom_id res chain seq x y z
N MET A 1 2.04 -18.34 -9.03
CA MET A 1 2.00 -17.68 -7.72
C MET A 1 3.41 -17.21 -7.31
N PHE A 2 3.58 -15.97 -6.88
CA PHE A 2 4.84 -15.50 -6.27
C PHE A 2 4.78 -15.68 -4.76
N ALA A 3 5.57 -16.62 -4.24
CA ALA A 3 5.72 -16.88 -2.81
C ALA A 3 7.10 -16.38 -2.33
N GLY A 4 7.26 -16.10 -1.05
CA GLY A 4 8.49 -15.49 -0.53
C GLY A 4 9.23 -16.33 0.49
N THR A 5 10.55 -16.11 0.58
CA THR A 5 11.36 -16.57 1.69
C THR A 5 11.22 -15.68 2.94
N GLY A 6 10.51 -14.54 2.81
CA GLY A 6 10.26 -13.57 3.88
C GLY A 6 9.36 -12.44 3.44
N SER A 7 9.12 -11.48 4.35
CA SER A 7 8.53 -10.19 4.01
C SER A 7 9.52 -9.36 3.17
N ASP A 8 9.00 -8.38 2.41
CA ASP A 8 9.77 -7.42 1.59
C ASP A 8 10.72 -8.01 0.53
N VAL A 9 10.64 -9.30 0.23
CA VAL A 9 11.50 -9.91 -0.80
C VAL A 9 11.15 -9.45 -2.23
N GLY A 10 10.06 -8.70 -2.40
CA GLY A 10 9.64 -8.12 -3.68
C GLY A 10 8.52 -8.87 -4.40
N LYS A 11 7.72 -9.67 -3.68
CA LYS A 11 6.55 -10.39 -4.25
C LYS A 11 5.57 -9.46 -4.95
N SER A 12 5.19 -8.37 -4.30
CA SER A 12 4.18 -7.41 -4.82
C SER A 12 4.66 -6.73 -6.09
N ILE A 13 5.93 -6.33 -6.13
CA ILE A 13 6.57 -5.74 -7.31
C ILE A 13 6.61 -6.73 -8.48
N LEU A 14 6.98 -8.00 -8.21
CA LEU A 14 6.98 -9.03 -9.25
C LEU A 14 5.57 -9.35 -9.73
N ALA A 15 4.58 -9.39 -8.83
CA ALA A 15 3.18 -9.56 -9.22
C ALA A 15 2.72 -8.42 -10.15
N ALA A 16 3.04 -7.16 -9.83
CA ALA A 16 2.75 -6.02 -10.71
C ALA A 16 3.47 -6.13 -12.06
N ALA A 17 4.77 -6.50 -12.05
CA ALA A 17 5.54 -6.73 -13.27
C ALA A 17 4.89 -7.78 -14.17
N PHE A 18 4.50 -8.93 -13.61
CA PHE A 18 3.90 -10.00 -14.39
C PHE A 18 2.46 -9.70 -14.82
N CYS A 19 1.69 -8.93 -14.05
CA CYS A 19 0.43 -8.37 -14.53
C CYS A 19 0.65 -7.53 -15.80
N ARG A 20 1.65 -6.65 -15.81
CA ARG A 20 1.99 -5.84 -16.99
C ARG A 20 2.54 -6.68 -18.13
N ILE A 21 3.42 -7.65 -17.85
CA ILE A 21 4.00 -8.56 -18.84
C ILE A 21 2.90 -9.34 -19.56
N PHE A 22 2.00 -9.99 -18.83
CA PHE A 22 0.92 -10.77 -19.43
C PHE A 22 -0.04 -9.90 -20.26
N ARG A 23 -0.35 -8.68 -19.77
CA ARG A 23 -1.12 -7.71 -20.57
C ARG A 23 -0.43 -7.39 -21.90
N GLN A 24 0.88 -7.10 -21.87
CA GLN A 24 1.66 -6.80 -23.09
C GLN A 24 1.74 -7.97 -24.06
N ASP A 25 1.69 -9.21 -23.55
CA ASP A 25 1.70 -10.44 -24.33
C ASP A 25 0.29 -10.86 -24.81
N GLY A 26 -0.73 -10.02 -24.58
CA GLY A 26 -2.08 -10.20 -25.10
C GLY A 26 -3.00 -11.05 -24.24
N TYR A 27 -2.59 -11.40 -23.02
CA TYR A 27 -3.46 -12.05 -22.02
C TYR A 27 -4.38 -11.05 -21.32
N GLN A 28 -5.33 -11.56 -20.56
CA GLN A 28 -6.20 -10.78 -19.67
C GLN A 28 -5.90 -11.13 -18.21
N PRO A 29 -4.76 -10.68 -17.65
CA PRO A 29 -4.37 -11.03 -16.31
C PRO A 29 -5.20 -10.30 -15.26
N ALA A 30 -5.33 -10.93 -14.07
CA ALA A 30 -5.79 -10.24 -12.87
C ALA A 30 -4.90 -10.61 -11.68
N PRO A 31 -4.61 -9.68 -10.76
CA PRO A 31 -3.90 -9.99 -9.52
C PRO A 31 -4.81 -10.68 -8.52
N PHE A 32 -4.23 -11.49 -7.62
CA PHE A 32 -4.95 -12.08 -6.50
C PHE A 32 -4.04 -12.23 -5.27
N LYS A 33 -4.49 -11.72 -4.14
CA LYS A 33 -3.88 -11.98 -2.84
C LYS A 33 -4.98 -12.33 -1.84
N ALA A 34 -5.01 -13.57 -1.42
CA ALA A 34 -6.08 -14.14 -0.59
C ALA A 34 -6.34 -13.34 0.69
N GLN A 35 -5.28 -12.93 1.36
CA GLN A 35 -5.32 -12.04 2.52
C GLN A 35 -4.15 -11.06 2.43
N ASN A 36 -4.43 -9.79 2.69
CA ASN A 36 -3.42 -8.76 2.84
C ASN A 36 -3.45 -8.15 4.24
N MET A 37 -2.32 -7.62 4.69
CA MET A 37 -2.21 -6.85 5.93
C MET A 37 -1.53 -5.53 5.61
N ALA A 38 -2.30 -4.45 5.55
CA ALA A 38 -1.80 -3.13 5.18
C ALA A 38 -2.65 -2.00 5.75
N LEU A 39 -2.02 -0.86 6.01
CA LEU A 39 -2.71 0.39 6.36
C LEU A 39 -3.15 1.17 5.11
N ASN A 40 -2.40 1.03 4.01
CA ASN A 40 -2.73 1.65 2.75
C ASN A 40 -3.82 0.87 2.02
N SER A 41 -4.87 1.55 1.64
CA SER A 41 -5.98 0.97 0.89
C SER A 41 -6.46 1.93 -0.21
N TYR A 42 -7.26 1.38 -1.11
CA TYR A 42 -7.87 2.06 -2.21
C TYR A 42 -9.37 1.74 -2.26
N VAL A 43 -10.14 2.46 -3.03
CA VAL A 43 -11.57 2.24 -3.20
C VAL A 43 -11.85 1.76 -4.63
N THR A 44 -12.54 0.62 -4.76
CA THR A 44 -12.94 0.09 -6.07
C THR A 44 -13.99 0.98 -6.74
N PRO A 45 -14.25 0.82 -8.05
CA PRO A 45 -15.33 1.55 -8.72
C PRO A 45 -16.69 1.38 -8.06
N GLU A 46 -16.94 0.24 -7.39
CA GLU A 46 -18.20 -0.04 -6.67
C GLU A 46 -18.26 0.61 -5.28
N GLY A 47 -17.23 1.35 -4.87
CA GLY A 47 -17.17 2.01 -3.57
C GLY A 47 -16.77 1.08 -2.43
N LEU A 48 -16.04 -0.01 -2.70
CA LEU A 48 -15.59 -0.99 -1.73
C LEU A 48 -14.08 -0.88 -1.48
N GLU A 49 -13.62 -1.25 -0.29
CA GLU A 49 -12.21 -1.15 0.10
C GLU A 49 -11.38 -2.32 -0.42
N ILE A 50 -10.15 -2.03 -0.91
CA ILE A 50 -9.15 -3.02 -1.34
C ILE A 50 -7.75 -2.58 -0.89
N GLY A 51 -6.82 -3.54 -0.71
CA GLY A 51 -5.40 -3.23 -0.44
C GLY A 51 -4.76 -2.45 -1.59
N ARG A 52 -3.89 -1.49 -1.25
CA ARG A 52 -3.25 -0.63 -2.26
C ARG A 52 -2.43 -1.42 -3.27
N ALA A 53 -1.66 -2.42 -2.82
CA ALA A 53 -0.84 -3.25 -3.71
C ALA A 53 -1.68 -3.93 -4.80
N GLN A 54 -2.87 -4.44 -4.48
CA GLN A 54 -3.72 -5.09 -5.47
C GLN A 54 -4.38 -4.10 -6.43
N ALA A 55 -4.65 -2.86 -5.97
CA ALA A 55 -5.06 -1.78 -6.87
C ALA A 55 -3.95 -1.43 -7.88
N VAL A 56 -2.71 -1.29 -7.42
CA VAL A 56 -1.51 -1.07 -8.26
C VAL A 56 -1.30 -2.21 -9.27
N GLN A 57 -1.44 -3.45 -8.82
CA GLN A 57 -1.32 -4.62 -9.70
C GLN A 57 -2.44 -4.68 -10.74
N ALA A 58 -3.67 -4.28 -10.39
CA ALA A 58 -4.78 -4.15 -11.32
C ALA A 58 -4.55 -3.04 -12.36
N GLU A 59 -4.02 -1.88 -11.94
CA GLU A 59 -3.59 -0.81 -12.84
C GLU A 59 -2.51 -1.32 -13.82
N ALA A 60 -1.50 -2.05 -13.32
CA ALA A 60 -0.48 -2.69 -14.16
C ALA A 60 -1.08 -3.67 -15.17
N ALA A 61 -2.09 -4.43 -14.77
CA ALA A 61 -2.86 -5.32 -15.65
C ALA A 61 -3.77 -4.56 -16.63
N GLY A 62 -4.02 -3.26 -16.40
CA GLY A 62 -4.91 -2.42 -17.19
C GLY A 62 -6.39 -2.72 -17.03
N ILE A 63 -6.77 -3.15 -15.85
CA ILE A 63 -8.15 -3.47 -15.48
C ILE A 63 -8.55 -2.70 -14.22
N PRO A 64 -9.84 -2.38 -14.04
CA PRO A 64 -10.31 -1.81 -12.78
C PRO A 64 -10.11 -2.80 -11.64
N CYS A 65 -9.73 -2.31 -10.46
CA CYS A 65 -9.58 -3.16 -9.29
C CYS A 65 -10.97 -3.61 -8.77
N HIS A 66 -11.01 -4.80 -8.18
CA HIS A 66 -12.20 -5.43 -7.64
C HIS A 66 -11.87 -6.16 -6.33
N THR A 67 -12.80 -6.23 -5.39
CA THR A 67 -12.57 -6.85 -4.08
C THR A 67 -12.25 -8.35 -4.14
N ASP A 68 -12.62 -9.06 -5.20
CA ASP A 68 -12.19 -10.44 -5.42
C ASP A 68 -10.67 -10.58 -5.58
N MET A 69 -9.96 -9.51 -5.94
CA MET A 69 -8.49 -9.50 -6.04
C MET A 69 -7.80 -9.51 -4.67
N ASN A 70 -8.50 -9.01 -3.64
CA ASN A 70 -8.07 -9.05 -2.25
C ASN A 70 -9.30 -9.19 -1.32
N PRO A 71 -9.87 -10.40 -1.21
CA PRO A 71 -11.12 -10.61 -0.49
C PRO A 71 -11.01 -10.36 1.01
N LEU A 72 -9.82 -10.51 1.59
CA LEU A 72 -9.58 -10.34 3.01
C LEU A 72 -8.44 -9.35 3.26
N LEU A 73 -8.75 -8.22 3.88
CA LEU A 73 -7.78 -7.19 4.25
C LEU A 73 -7.79 -6.98 5.77
N LEU A 74 -6.63 -7.06 6.39
CA LEU A 74 -6.42 -6.76 7.79
C LEU A 74 -5.75 -5.40 7.93
N LYS A 75 -6.32 -4.52 8.74
CA LYS A 75 -5.76 -3.19 9.03
C LYS A 75 -5.35 -3.12 10.50
N PRO A 76 -4.05 -3.20 10.82
CA PRO A 76 -3.57 -3.08 12.18
C PRO A 76 -4.03 -1.77 12.84
N GLN A 77 -4.59 -1.85 14.05
CA GLN A 77 -5.00 -0.70 14.86
C GLN A 77 -4.12 -0.55 16.09
N SER A 78 -3.63 -1.69 16.62
CA SER A 78 -2.68 -1.76 17.74
C SER A 78 -1.80 -3.00 17.58
N ASP A 79 -0.91 -3.24 18.56
CA ASP A 79 -0.05 -4.43 18.59
C ASP A 79 -0.86 -5.75 18.66
N HIS A 80 -2.12 -5.70 19.08
CA HIS A 80 -2.95 -6.89 19.31
C HIS A 80 -4.27 -6.90 18.54
N THR A 81 -4.67 -5.79 17.93
CA THR A 81 -5.97 -5.67 17.26
C THR A 81 -5.83 -5.25 15.81
N SER A 82 -6.68 -5.84 14.96
CA SER A 82 -6.81 -5.45 13.56
C SER A 82 -8.26 -5.32 13.15
N GLN A 83 -8.58 -4.29 12.36
CA GLN A 83 -9.86 -4.23 11.67
C GLN A 83 -9.85 -5.25 10.53
N VAL A 84 -10.86 -6.11 10.51
CA VAL A 84 -11.07 -7.08 9.42
C VAL A 84 -11.98 -6.47 8.38
N VAL A 85 -11.55 -6.49 7.12
CA VAL A 85 -12.34 -6.07 5.96
C VAL A 85 -12.52 -7.31 5.06
N LEU A 86 -13.76 -7.72 4.85
CA LEU A 86 -14.12 -8.86 4.02
C LEU A 86 -14.91 -8.37 2.79
N HIS A 87 -14.45 -8.74 1.58
CA HIS A 87 -15.02 -8.26 0.32
C HIS A 87 -15.25 -6.74 0.30
N GLY A 88 -14.28 -6.00 0.84
CA GLY A 88 -14.30 -4.54 0.91
C GLY A 88 -15.21 -3.93 1.98
N LYS A 89 -15.84 -4.74 2.83
CA LYS A 89 -16.71 -4.27 3.92
C LYS A 89 -16.09 -4.52 5.28
N PRO A 90 -16.08 -3.53 6.18
CA PRO A 90 -15.57 -3.71 7.53
C PRO A 90 -16.43 -4.68 8.34
N MET A 91 -15.79 -5.66 8.98
CA MET A 91 -16.42 -6.68 9.84
C MET A 91 -16.12 -6.45 11.32
N GLY A 92 -15.69 -5.23 11.68
CA GLY A 92 -15.28 -4.88 13.04
C GLY A 92 -13.82 -5.20 13.35
N SER A 93 -13.38 -4.83 14.53
CA SER A 93 -12.03 -5.07 15.05
C SER A 93 -11.97 -6.41 15.76
N LYS A 94 -10.90 -7.16 15.56
CA LYS A 94 -10.67 -8.47 16.20
C LYS A 94 -9.29 -8.51 16.82
N ASP A 95 -9.21 -9.15 17.98
CA ASP A 95 -7.94 -9.53 18.59
C ASP A 95 -7.20 -10.54 17.68
N ALA A 96 -5.90 -10.35 17.50
CA ALA A 96 -5.10 -11.18 16.60
C ALA A 96 -5.10 -12.65 17.02
N TYR A 97 -4.97 -12.94 18.34
CA TYR A 97 -4.95 -14.31 18.83
C TYR A 97 -6.30 -15.01 18.61
N ASP A 98 -7.41 -14.33 18.88
CA ASP A 98 -8.75 -14.87 18.66
C ASP A 98 -9.05 -15.06 17.17
N TYR A 99 -8.63 -14.13 16.33
CA TYR A 99 -8.76 -14.25 14.88
C TYR A 99 -8.05 -15.50 14.35
N TRP A 100 -6.78 -15.70 14.74
CA TRP A 100 -6.00 -16.87 14.30
C TRP A 100 -6.52 -18.17 14.89
N ARG A 101 -6.92 -18.18 16.16
CA ARG A 101 -7.44 -19.36 16.86
C ARG A 101 -8.78 -19.84 16.30
N LYS A 102 -9.69 -18.90 16.00
CA LYS A 102 -11.01 -19.20 15.40
C LYS A 102 -10.87 -19.77 13.99
N ARG A 103 -9.88 -19.36 13.24
CA ARG A 103 -9.55 -19.93 11.91
C ARG A 103 -9.10 -21.39 11.99
N GLY A 104 -8.38 -21.77 13.04
CA GLY A 104 -7.91 -23.14 13.28
C GLY A 104 -9.00 -24.12 13.82
N GLY A 105 -10.26 -23.73 13.86
CA GLY A 105 -11.36 -24.60 14.31
C GLY A 105 -11.51 -24.73 15.84
N ARG A 106 -10.77 -23.95 16.61
CA ARG A 106 -10.76 -24.01 18.10
C ARG A 106 -11.55 -22.86 18.74
N GLY A 107 -12.82 -22.68 18.46
CA GLY A 107 -13.66 -21.62 19.03
C GLY A 107 -15.02 -22.14 19.49
N ASP A 108 -15.75 -21.33 20.27
CA ASP A 108 -17.07 -21.65 20.80
C ASP A 108 -18.13 -21.75 19.69
N GLU A 109 -19.05 -22.70 19.78
CA GLU A 109 -20.01 -23.05 18.71
C GLU A 109 -21.21 -22.08 18.58
N SER A 110 -21.26 -21.03 19.41
CA SER A 110 -22.46 -20.18 19.57
C SER A 110 -22.54 -18.94 18.65
N GLU A 111 -21.51 -18.62 17.84
CA GLU A 111 -21.53 -17.48 16.92
C GLU A 111 -21.61 -17.95 15.46
N GLU A 112 -22.36 -17.23 14.62
CA GLU A 112 -22.35 -17.39 13.16
C GLU A 112 -20.90 -17.30 12.64
N ARG A 113 -20.35 -18.44 12.26
CA ARG A 113 -18.95 -18.55 11.82
C ARG A 113 -18.82 -18.21 10.37
N ILE A 114 -18.10 -17.12 10.08
CA ILE A 114 -17.64 -16.85 8.71
C ILE A 114 -16.52 -17.85 8.39
N ASP A 115 -16.73 -18.68 7.37
CA ASP A 115 -15.67 -19.50 6.79
C ASP A 115 -14.83 -18.64 5.82
N TYR A 116 -13.80 -17.97 6.36
CA TYR A 116 -12.90 -17.14 5.56
C TYR A 116 -12.23 -17.90 4.41
N ARG A 117 -12.04 -19.22 4.55
CA ARG A 117 -11.48 -20.03 3.48
C ARG A 117 -12.44 -20.16 2.32
N GLN A 118 -13.70 -20.44 2.61
CA GLN A 118 -14.76 -20.51 1.58
C GLN A 118 -14.92 -19.17 0.88
N GLU A 119 -14.93 -18.05 1.63
CA GLU A 119 -15.04 -16.70 1.06
C GLU A 119 -13.87 -16.37 0.12
N VAL A 120 -12.64 -16.69 0.53
CA VAL A 120 -11.43 -16.47 -0.25
C VAL A 120 -11.42 -17.34 -1.52
N CYS A 121 -11.73 -18.64 -1.39
CA CYS A 121 -11.80 -19.55 -2.53
C CYS A 121 -12.89 -19.11 -3.53
N GLY A 122 -14.08 -18.72 -3.03
CA GLY A 122 -15.15 -18.22 -3.88
C GLY A 122 -14.78 -16.94 -4.62
N ALA A 123 -14.01 -16.04 -4.00
CA ALA A 123 -13.48 -14.85 -4.67
C ALA A 123 -12.51 -15.21 -5.80
N TYR A 124 -11.60 -16.16 -5.55
CA TYR A 124 -10.70 -16.67 -6.57
C TYR A 124 -11.46 -17.27 -7.76
N ASP A 125 -12.45 -18.13 -7.51
CA ASP A 125 -13.24 -18.77 -8.57
C ASP A 125 -13.96 -17.74 -9.44
N ARG A 126 -14.57 -16.72 -8.83
CA ARG A 126 -15.21 -15.61 -9.56
C ARG A 126 -14.20 -14.84 -10.41
N LEU A 127 -12.99 -14.60 -9.88
CA LEU A 127 -11.94 -13.90 -10.60
C LEU A 127 -11.40 -14.76 -11.76
N ALA A 128 -11.09 -16.04 -11.52
CA ALA A 128 -10.57 -16.97 -12.50
C ALA A 128 -11.56 -17.27 -13.64
N SER A 129 -12.87 -17.12 -13.39
CA SER A 129 -13.88 -17.25 -14.45
C SER A 129 -13.87 -16.11 -15.47
N ARG A 130 -13.23 -14.99 -15.14
CA ARG A 130 -13.23 -13.75 -15.96
C ARG A 130 -11.85 -13.41 -16.55
N TYR A 131 -10.77 -13.84 -15.89
CA TYR A 131 -9.41 -13.44 -16.21
C TYR A 131 -8.48 -14.65 -16.30
N ASN A 132 -7.51 -14.57 -17.20
CA ASN A 132 -6.48 -15.59 -17.37
C ASN A 132 -5.19 -14.94 -17.93
N PRO A 133 -4.02 -15.14 -17.29
CA PRO A 133 -3.79 -15.87 -16.04
C PRO A 133 -4.15 -15.05 -14.77
N ILE A 134 -4.32 -15.75 -13.64
CA ILE A 134 -4.38 -15.10 -12.32
C ILE A 134 -2.97 -15.03 -11.74
N VAL A 135 -2.51 -13.80 -11.51
CA VAL A 135 -1.19 -13.54 -10.89
C VAL A 135 -1.36 -13.48 -9.38
N MET A 136 -0.99 -14.57 -8.72
CA MET A 136 -1.19 -14.70 -7.27
C MET A 136 0.04 -14.23 -6.49
N GLU A 137 -0.20 -13.60 -5.34
CA GLU A 137 0.81 -13.15 -4.40
C GLU A 137 0.65 -13.81 -3.04
N GLY A 138 1.73 -14.40 -2.51
CA GLY A 138 1.81 -14.92 -1.14
C GLY A 138 2.06 -13.81 -0.11
N ALA A 139 1.96 -14.16 1.18
CA ALA A 139 2.24 -13.26 2.30
C ALA A 139 3.40 -13.79 3.15
N GLY A 140 4.29 -12.89 3.58
CA GLY A 140 5.43 -13.23 4.43
C GLY A 140 6.31 -14.33 3.83
N SER A 141 6.67 -15.30 4.68
CA SER A 141 7.44 -16.48 4.31
C SER A 141 6.57 -17.73 4.24
N ILE A 142 6.83 -18.60 3.24
CA ILE A 142 6.23 -19.96 3.21
C ILE A 142 6.79 -20.88 4.33
N ALA A 143 7.85 -20.45 5.01
CA ALA A 143 8.52 -21.24 6.06
C ALA A 143 7.99 -20.96 7.48
N GLU A 144 6.90 -20.19 7.63
CA GLU A 144 6.25 -19.92 8.92
C GLU A 144 5.43 -21.16 9.36
N LEU A 145 6.11 -22.20 9.83
CA LEU A 145 5.51 -23.50 10.15
C LEU A 145 4.45 -23.43 11.25
N ASN A 146 4.62 -22.52 12.20
CA ASN A 146 3.66 -22.24 13.27
C ASN A 146 2.32 -21.70 12.76
N LEU A 147 2.28 -21.08 11.59
CA LEU A 147 1.07 -20.52 10.97
C LEU A 147 0.45 -21.46 9.91
N ARG A 148 1.11 -22.57 9.58
CA ARG A 148 0.69 -23.47 8.47
C ARG A 148 -0.77 -23.93 8.57
N SER A 149 -1.26 -24.27 9.75
CA SER A 149 -2.65 -24.76 9.95
C SER A 149 -3.72 -23.69 9.69
N THR A 150 -3.34 -22.43 9.73
CA THR A 150 -4.23 -21.27 9.56
C THR A 150 -3.91 -20.44 8.32
N ASP A 151 -2.91 -20.86 7.53
CA ASP A 151 -2.51 -20.18 6.31
C ASP A 151 -3.62 -20.29 5.24
N LEU A 152 -4.06 -19.14 4.74
CA LEU A 152 -5.03 -19.03 3.63
C LEU A 152 -4.39 -18.45 2.36
N VAL A 153 -3.11 -18.06 2.42
CA VAL A 153 -2.53 -17.18 1.41
C VAL A 153 -1.49 -17.87 0.56
N ASN A 154 -0.63 -18.68 1.19
CA ASN A 154 0.52 -19.28 0.52
C ASN A 154 0.18 -20.62 -0.14
N LEU A 155 0.91 -21.70 0.22
CA LEU A 155 0.79 -23.01 -0.44
C LEU A 155 -0.60 -23.66 -0.36
N PRO A 156 -1.41 -23.47 0.70
CA PRO A 156 -2.79 -23.95 0.70
C PRO A 156 -3.66 -23.31 -0.39
N MET A 157 -3.43 -22.02 -0.68
CA MET A 157 -4.15 -21.32 -1.75
C MET A 157 -3.58 -21.71 -3.13
N ALA A 158 -2.26 -21.90 -3.24
CA ALA A 158 -1.64 -22.39 -4.47
C ALA A 158 -2.20 -23.77 -4.86
N ARG A 159 -2.36 -24.69 -3.90
CA ARG A 159 -2.99 -25.99 -4.14
C ARG A 159 -4.44 -25.88 -4.61
N TYR A 160 -5.22 -25.01 -3.96
CA TYR A 160 -6.60 -24.80 -4.37
C TYR A 160 -6.72 -24.29 -5.80
N ALA A 161 -5.85 -23.34 -6.15
CA ALA A 161 -5.84 -22.70 -7.45
C ALA A 161 -5.11 -23.51 -8.54
N HIS A 162 -4.53 -24.68 -8.22
CA HIS A 162 -3.61 -25.43 -9.08
C HIS A 162 -2.50 -24.52 -9.65
N ALA A 163 -1.93 -23.67 -8.83
CA ALA A 163 -0.99 -22.64 -9.26
C ALA A 163 0.46 -23.12 -9.12
N ASP A 164 1.24 -22.95 -10.17
CA ASP A 164 2.69 -23.03 -10.10
C ASP A 164 3.25 -21.94 -9.20
N VAL A 165 4.18 -22.30 -8.33
CA VAL A 165 4.79 -21.41 -7.36
C VAL A 165 6.20 -21.03 -7.80
N ILE A 166 6.46 -19.73 -7.87
CA ILE A 166 7.79 -19.16 -8.06
C ILE A 166 8.23 -18.59 -6.71
N LEU A 167 9.29 -19.18 -6.15
CA LEU A 167 9.83 -18.73 -4.86
C LEU A 167 10.77 -17.53 -5.06
N VAL A 168 10.51 -16.46 -4.34
CA VAL A 168 11.29 -15.21 -4.39
C VAL A 168 12.19 -15.11 -3.17
N GLY A 169 13.50 -14.98 -3.39
CA GLY A 169 14.51 -14.74 -2.36
C GLY A 169 15.13 -13.36 -2.49
N ASP A 170 15.36 -12.69 -1.36
CA ASP A 170 16.07 -11.40 -1.26
C ASP A 170 17.56 -11.63 -0.98
N ILE A 171 18.45 -11.18 -1.89
CA ILE A 171 19.88 -11.31 -1.71
C ILE A 171 20.53 -10.12 -0.97
N ASP A 172 19.86 -8.96 -0.96
CA ASP A 172 20.39 -7.71 -0.39
C ASP A 172 20.65 -7.83 1.13
N ARG A 173 19.83 -8.63 1.81
CA ARG A 173 19.95 -8.87 3.26
C ARG A 173 20.98 -9.94 3.64
N GLY A 174 21.55 -10.66 2.66
CA GLY A 174 22.43 -11.78 2.87
C GLY A 174 21.72 -13.08 3.24
N GLY A 175 22.44 -14.22 3.20
CA GLY A 175 21.92 -15.53 3.59
C GLY A 175 20.91 -16.14 2.59
N VAL A 176 20.89 -15.70 1.34
CA VAL A 176 19.89 -16.13 0.34
C VAL A 176 19.89 -17.64 0.11
N PHE A 177 21.04 -18.31 0.11
CA PHE A 177 21.13 -19.78 -0.02
C PHE A 177 20.37 -20.49 1.09
N ALA A 178 20.61 -20.09 2.35
CA ALA A 178 19.95 -20.70 3.49
C ALA A 178 18.45 -20.41 3.49
N SER A 179 18.02 -19.19 3.16
CA SER A 179 16.61 -18.82 3.16
C SER A 179 15.83 -19.53 2.04
N VAL A 180 16.39 -19.64 0.84
CA VAL A 180 15.77 -20.37 -0.28
C VAL A 180 15.71 -21.85 0.02
N TYR A 181 16.85 -22.48 0.32
CA TYR A 181 16.90 -23.91 0.62
C TYR A 181 16.02 -24.27 1.83
N GLY A 182 16.11 -23.51 2.92
CA GLY A 182 15.30 -23.74 4.11
C GLY A 182 13.82 -23.60 3.84
N SER A 183 13.39 -22.59 3.06
CA SER A 183 12.00 -22.40 2.69
C SER A 183 11.44 -23.59 1.91
N ILE A 184 12.22 -24.22 1.02
CA ILE A 184 11.84 -25.40 0.26
C ILE A 184 11.90 -26.66 1.13
N ALA A 185 13.01 -26.86 1.86
CA ALA A 185 13.26 -28.08 2.63
C ALA A 185 12.23 -28.32 3.76
N LEU A 186 11.70 -27.23 4.34
CA LEU A 186 10.71 -27.27 5.41
C LEU A 186 9.28 -27.60 4.91
N GLN A 187 9.04 -27.60 3.59
CA GLN A 187 7.72 -27.96 3.06
C GLN A 187 7.49 -29.46 3.00
N THR A 188 6.21 -29.86 2.97
CA THR A 188 5.85 -31.25 2.71
C THR A 188 6.24 -31.67 1.28
N PRO A 189 6.40 -32.96 0.99
CA PRO A 189 6.68 -33.40 -0.39
C PRO A 189 5.67 -32.88 -1.41
N GLU A 190 4.38 -32.84 -1.04
CA GLU A 190 3.29 -32.37 -1.90
C GLU A 190 3.42 -30.85 -2.17
N ASP A 191 3.75 -30.06 -1.14
CA ASP A 191 3.92 -28.62 -1.27
C ASP A 191 5.17 -28.25 -2.06
N ARG A 192 6.25 -29.03 -1.93
CA ARG A 192 7.49 -28.85 -2.72
C ARG A 192 7.24 -28.98 -4.22
N GLN A 193 6.36 -29.89 -4.62
CA GLN A 193 6.03 -30.14 -6.04
C GLN A 193 5.38 -28.92 -6.71
N LEU A 194 4.74 -28.03 -5.93
CA LEU A 194 4.18 -26.79 -6.44
C LEU A 194 5.25 -25.76 -6.81
N ILE A 195 6.45 -25.86 -6.20
CA ILE A 195 7.52 -24.86 -6.41
C ILE A 195 8.28 -25.24 -7.68
N LYS A 196 8.05 -24.48 -8.75
CA LYS A 196 8.58 -24.76 -10.09
C LYS A 196 9.79 -23.89 -10.48
N GLY A 197 10.02 -22.82 -9.76
CA GLY A 197 11.11 -21.89 -10.07
C GLY A 197 11.52 -21.02 -8.90
N ILE A 198 12.71 -20.47 -8.99
CA ILE A 198 13.30 -19.55 -8.02
C ILE A 198 13.62 -18.25 -8.74
N ILE A 199 13.30 -17.11 -8.13
CA ILE A 199 13.80 -15.79 -8.54
C ILE A 199 14.58 -15.20 -7.37
N ILE A 200 15.82 -14.78 -7.64
CA ILE A 200 16.64 -14.03 -6.72
C ILE A 200 16.47 -12.56 -7.03
N ASN A 201 16.01 -11.80 -6.06
CA ASN A 201 15.66 -10.39 -6.23
C ASN A 201 16.61 -9.46 -5.45
N LYS A 202 16.61 -8.18 -5.83
CA LYS A 202 17.39 -7.09 -5.20
C LYS A 202 18.89 -7.30 -5.28
N PHE A 203 19.40 -7.90 -6.36
CA PHE A 203 20.83 -8.09 -6.55
C PHE A 203 21.55 -6.74 -6.71
N ARG A 204 22.67 -6.57 -6.03
CA ARG A 204 23.55 -5.41 -6.16
C ARG A 204 24.94 -5.82 -6.58
N GLY A 205 25.53 -5.12 -7.52
CA GLY A 205 26.87 -5.36 -8.02
C GLY A 205 26.92 -6.02 -9.39
N ASP A 206 28.05 -6.67 -9.70
CA ASP A 206 28.24 -7.35 -10.98
C ASP A 206 27.55 -8.71 -11.01
N MET A 207 26.59 -8.87 -11.90
CA MET A 207 25.78 -10.09 -12.04
C MET A 207 26.61 -11.36 -12.23
N ARG A 208 27.78 -11.24 -12.92
CA ARG A 208 28.70 -12.36 -13.16
C ARG A 208 29.22 -13.01 -11.87
N LEU A 209 29.24 -12.27 -10.78
CA LEU A 209 29.66 -12.79 -9.46
C LEU A 209 28.66 -13.79 -8.87
N PHE A 210 27.44 -13.88 -9.42
CA PHE A 210 26.41 -14.78 -8.94
C PHE A 210 26.10 -15.95 -9.91
N ASP A 211 26.87 -16.07 -11.01
CA ASP A 211 26.64 -17.18 -11.97
C ASP A 211 26.83 -18.56 -11.32
N GLU A 212 27.92 -18.75 -10.56
CA GLU A 212 28.13 -19.97 -9.77
C GLU A 212 27.05 -20.15 -8.70
N GLY A 213 26.58 -19.04 -8.09
CA GLY A 213 25.52 -19.06 -7.10
C GLY A 213 24.19 -19.59 -7.65
N ARG A 214 23.86 -19.31 -8.91
CA ARG A 214 22.69 -19.91 -9.58
C ARG A 214 22.81 -21.43 -9.64
N THR A 215 23.94 -21.93 -10.14
CA THR A 215 24.21 -23.36 -10.25
C THR A 215 24.12 -24.05 -8.89
N ILE A 216 24.76 -23.48 -7.85
CA ILE A 216 24.69 -24.01 -6.48
C ILE A 216 23.25 -24.10 -5.99
N LEU A 217 22.42 -23.05 -6.19
CA LEU A 217 21.01 -23.07 -5.79
C LEU A 217 20.22 -24.15 -6.54
N GLU A 218 20.42 -24.28 -7.84
CA GLU A 218 19.76 -25.32 -8.65
C GLU A 218 20.15 -26.73 -8.18
N ASP A 219 21.43 -26.96 -7.90
CA ASP A 219 21.94 -28.25 -7.43
C ASP A 219 21.38 -28.65 -6.05
N ILE A 220 21.38 -27.73 -5.08
CA ILE A 220 20.91 -28.05 -3.72
C ILE A 220 19.39 -28.08 -3.59
N CYS A 221 18.67 -27.32 -4.43
CA CYS A 221 17.20 -27.23 -4.36
C CYS A 221 16.52 -28.20 -5.33
N GLY A 222 17.18 -28.62 -6.41
CA GLY A 222 16.57 -29.38 -7.51
C GLY A 222 15.51 -28.58 -8.28
N ILE A 223 15.53 -27.26 -8.22
CA ILE A 223 14.56 -26.35 -8.81
C ILE A 223 15.30 -25.27 -9.59
N PRO A 224 14.85 -24.93 -10.82
CA PRO A 224 15.54 -23.95 -11.65
C PRO A 224 15.51 -22.53 -11.07
N VAL A 225 16.62 -21.80 -11.19
CA VAL A 225 16.70 -20.37 -10.96
C VAL A 225 16.31 -19.64 -12.25
N LEU A 226 15.07 -19.17 -12.32
CA LEU A 226 14.50 -18.50 -13.50
C LEU A 226 15.10 -17.12 -13.75
N GLY A 227 15.63 -16.49 -12.72
CA GLY A 227 16.24 -15.18 -12.89
C GLY A 227 16.89 -14.64 -11.63
N VAL A 228 17.83 -13.71 -11.87
CA VAL A 228 18.44 -12.87 -10.85
C VAL A 228 18.16 -11.43 -11.24
N ILE A 229 17.36 -10.72 -10.44
CA ILE A 229 16.87 -9.39 -10.76
C ILE A 229 17.68 -8.35 -10.01
N PRO A 230 18.38 -7.44 -10.72
CA PRO A 230 19.10 -6.35 -10.09
C PRO A 230 18.15 -5.39 -9.35
N TYR A 231 18.66 -4.80 -8.28
CA TYR A 231 17.98 -3.70 -7.62
C TYR A 231 17.85 -2.51 -8.58
N PHE A 232 16.66 -2.01 -8.76
CA PHE A 232 16.40 -0.82 -9.57
C PHE A 232 16.19 0.41 -8.69
N LYS A 233 16.65 1.58 -9.16
CA LYS A 233 16.51 2.87 -8.48
C LYS A 233 15.60 3.84 -9.21
N ASP A 234 15.46 3.64 -10.51
CA ASP A 234 14.83 4.60 -11.44
C ASP A 234 13.42 4.14 -11.88
N ILE A 235 12.88 3.09 -11.27
CA ILE A 235 11.52 2.61 -11.49
C ILE A 235 10.74 2.81 -10.20
N HIS A 236 9.64 3.54 -10.29
CA HIS A 236 8.87 3.97 -9.15
C HIS A 236 7.48 3.34 -9.18
N ILE A 237 7.26 2.39 -8.30
CA ILE A 237 5.96 1.75 -8.08
C ILE A 237 5.52 2.12 -6.66
N GLU A 238 4.26 2.48 -6.52
CA GLU A 238 3.69 2.82 -5.21
C GLU A 238 3.88 1.67 -4.21
N GLU A 239 4.40 1.99 -3.04
CA GLU A 239 4.71 1.04 -2.01
C GLU A 239 3.54 0.90 -1.02
N GLU A 240 3.35 -0.30 -0.49
CA GLU A 240 2.26 -0.58 0.45
C GLU A 240 2.68 -0.37 1.90
N ASP A 241 3.94 -0.68 2.23
CA ASP A 241 4.44 -0.67 3.60
C ASP A 241 5.07 0.66 4.00
N SER A 242 4.70 1.16 5.19
CA SER A 242 5.30 2.35 5.79
C SER A 242 6.79 2.20 6.16
N VAL A 243 7.35 0.98 6.10
CA VAL A 243 8.79 0.73 6.23
C VAL A 243 9.59 1.50 5.18
N ALA A 244 9.02 1.71 3.99
CA ALA A 244 9.59 2.55 2.94
C ALA A 244 9.82 3.99 3.40
N LEU A 245 8.98 4.51 4.28
CA LEU A 245 9.12 5.87 4.80
C LEU A 245 10.43 6.05 5.57
N ALA A 246 10.96 5.00 6.20
CA ALA A 246 12.23 5.05 6.92
C ALA A 246 13.45 5.33 6.02
N GLN A 247 13.31 5.23 4.71
CA GLN A 247 14.37 5.51 3.72
C GLN A 247 14.19 6.84 2.99
N LYS A 248 13.08 7.57 3.26
CA LYS A 248 12.77 8.86 2.60
C LYS A 248 13.55 10.02 3.24
N GLN A 249 13.56 11.17 2.57
CA GLN A 249 14.22 12.38 3.08
C GLN A 249 13.55 12.90 4.37
N TYR A 250 14.34 13.55 5.22
CA TYR A 250 13.87 14.03 6.52
C TYR A 250 14.10 15.52 6.75
N SER A 251 14.60 16.27 5.76
CA SER A 251 15.02 17.68 5.93
C SER A 251 14.73 18.53 4.71
N ALA A 252 14.57 19.83 4.97
CA ALA A 252 14.41 20.86 3.95
C ALA A 252 15.66 21.02 3.06
N GLU A 253 15.45 21.33 1.78
CA GLU A 253 16.48 21.56 0.75
C GLU A 253 16.36 22.99 0.20
N ARG A 254 17.50 23.65 -0.09
CA ARG A 254 17.50 24.98 -0.70
C ARG A 254 17.17 24.92 -2.18
N GLY A 255 16.37 25.88 -2.66
CA GLY A 255 16.06 26.03 -4.10
C GLY A 255 14.90 25.20 -4.59
N LYS A 256 14.18 24.52 -3.70
CA LYS A 256 12.93 23.81 -3.99
C LYS A 256 11.84 24.26 -3.01
N VAL A 257 10.59 24.00 -3.38
CA VAL A 257 9.45 24.14 -2.47
C VAL A 257 9.49 23.01 -1.47
N ASN A 258 9.65 23.32 -0.21
CA ASN A 258 9.78 22.34 0.86
C ASN A 258 8.41 21.94 1.39
N VAL A 259 7.99 20.74 1.09
CA VAL A 259 6.73 20.15 1.55
C VAL A 259 7.02 19.13 2.65
N ALA A 260 6.60 19.43 3.88
CA ALA A 260 6.76 18.53 5.01
C ALA A 260 5.48 17.72 5.24
N VAL A 261 5.54 16.40 5.14
CA VAL A 261 4.52 15.51 5.64
C VAL A 261 4.82 15.20 7.10
N VAL A 262 3.87 15.47 7.98
CA VAL A 262 4.01 15.17 9.41
C VAL A 262 4.04 13.67 9.61
N LEU A 263 5.15 13.15 10.15
CA LEU A 263 5.30 11.71 10.38
C LEU A 263 4.49 11.30 11.61
N LEU A 264 3.31 10.75 11.36
CA LEU A 264 2.43 10.19 12.38
C LEU A 264 2.78 8.73 12.65
N ARG A 265 2.53 8.26 13.87
CA ARG A 265 2.80 6.87 14.27
C ARG A 265 1.92 5.87 13.49
N HIS A 266 0.67 6.23 13.22
CA HIS A 266 -0.31 5.39 12.53
C HIS A 266 -0.66 5.94 11.15
N ILE A 267 0.33 6.58 10.48
CA ILE A 267 0.15 7.12 9.13
C ILE A 267 -0.47 6.09 8.18
N SER A 268 -1.45 6.51 7.40
CA SER A 268 -2.10 5.66 6.39
C SER A 268 -2.22 6.40 5.07
N ASN A 269 -2.31 5.66 3.96
CA ASN A 269 -2.43 6.19 2.60
C ASN A 269 -1.34 7.22 2.25
N PHE A 270 -0.11 6.96 2.67
CA PHE A 270 1.03 7.86 2.41
C PHE A 270 1.37 7.97 0.91
N THR A 271 0.83 7.09 0.08
CA THR A 271 0.92 7.18 -1.39
C THR A 271 0.23 8.42 -1.96
N ASP A 272 -0.62 9.10 -1.19
CA ASP A 272 -1.19 10.41 -1.57
C ASP A 272 -0.13 11.47 -1.88
N PHE A 273 1.11 11.26 -1.44
CA PHE A 273 2.21 12.24 -1.57
C PHE A 273 3.24 11.85 -2.63
N ASP A 274 3.12 10.69 -3.26
CA ASP A 274 4.08 10.20 -4.26
C ASP A 274 4.19 11.13 -5.47
N VAL A 275 3.10 11.76 -5.87
CA VAL A 275 3.09 12.77 -6.95
C VAL A 275 4.00 13.97 -6.63
N LEU A 276 3.98 14.46 -5.39
CA LEU A 276 4.85 15.57 -4.95
C LEU A 276 6.33 15.15 -4.92
N GLU A 277 6.62 13.90 -4.60
CA GLU A 277 7.98 13.37 -4.61
C GLU A 277 8.58 13.32 -6.02
N ARG A 278 7.71 13.28 -7.05
CA ARG A 278 8.11 13.23 -8.47
C ARG A 278 8.15 14.61 -9.13
N ASP A 279 7.59 15.63 -8.51
CA ASP A 279 7.66 17.00 -9.05
C ASP A 279 9.06 17.59 -8.79
N PRO A 280 9.82 17.94 -9.84
CA PRO A 280 11.18 18.46 -9.69
C PRO A 280 11.26 19.78 -8.92
N ARG A 281 10.15 20.52 -8.83
CA ARG A 281 10.03 21.79 -8.09
C ARG A 281 9.96 21.57 -6.59
N VAL A 282 9.60 20.35 -6.15
CA VAL A 282 9.29 20.02 -4.76
C VAL A 282 10.43 19.23 -4.12
N ASN A 283 10.70 19.53 -2.86
CA ASN A 283 11.42 18.66 -1.93
C ASN A 283 10.42 18.15 -0.91
N LEU A 284 9.92 16.92 -1.12
CA LEU A 284 9.05 16.24 -0.18
C LEU A 284 9.90 15.56 0.90
N PHE A 285 9.56 15.77 2.16
CA PHE A 285 10.20 15.10 3.29
C PHE A 285 9.22 14.78 4.41
N TYR A 286 9.52 13.71 5.16
CA TYR A 286 8.70 13.26 6.28
C TYR A 286 9.39 13.60 7.59
N THR A 287 8.70 14.24 8.53
CA THR A 287 9.32 14.63 9.78
C THR A 287 8.35 14.76 10.95
N SER A 288 8.82 14.41 12.15
CA SER A 288 8.24 14.80 13.44
C SER A 288 9.12 15.80 14.21
N ASN A 289 10.16 16.34 13.56
CA ASN A 289 11.07 17.33 14.15
C ASN A 289 10.52 18.74 13.95
N THR A 290 10.27 19.44 15.04
CA THR A 290 9.71 20.81 15.03
C THR A 290 10.60 21.84 14.33
N THR A 291 11.93 21.65 14.32
CA THR A 291 12.87 22.50 13.62
C THR A 291 12.73 22.33 12.11
N GLU A 292 12.61 21.10 11.63
CA GLU A 292 12.42 20.83 10.20
C GLU A 292 11.03 21.28 9.73
N LEU A 293 9.97 21.08 10.54
CA LEU A 293 8.64 21.64 10.26
C LEU A 293 8.66 23.16 10.10
N SER A 294 9.48 23.86 10.89
CA SER A 294 9.62 25.33 10.78
C SER A 294 10.30 25.79 9.50
N ARG A 295 10.92 24.90 8.73
CA ARG A 295 11.60 25.20 7.45
C ARG A 295 10.72 24.85 6.22
N ALA A 296 9.60 24.18 6.45
CA ALA A 296 8.70 23.82 5.38
C ALA A 296 7.95 25.06 4.85
N ASP A 297 7.69 25.08 3.56
CA ASP A 297 6.85 26.07 2.89
C ASP A 297 5.38 25.63 2.96
N ILE A 298 5.15 24.32 2.87
CA ILE A 298 3.84 23.68 2.99
C ILE A 298 3.95 22.54 4.01
N ILE A 299 2.97 22.43 4.91
CA ILE A 299 2.89 21.34 5.89
C ILE A 299 1.64 20.51 5.62
N ILE A 300 1.81 19.19 5.53
CA ILE A 300 0.72 18.25 5.31
C ILE A 300 0.53 17.37 6.55
N LEU A 301 -0.69 17.37 7.09
CA LEU A 301 -1.17 16.40 8.05
C LEU A 301 -1.82 15.24 7.28
N PRO A 302 -1.22 14.06 7.26
CA PRO A 302 -1.69 12.93 6.46
C PRO A 302 -2.87 12.21 7.10
N GLY A 303 -3.42 11.24 6.38
CA GLY A 303 -4.35 10.26 6.93
C GLY A 303 -3.71 9.41 8.02
N THR A 304 -4.53 8.98 8.97
CA THR A 304 -4.12 8.09 10.06
C THR A 304 -5.24 7.14 10.45
N LYS A 305 -4.85 6.03 11.10
CA LYS A 305 -5.77 5.02 11.67
C LYS A 305 -6.07 5.24 13.16
N ALA A 306 -5.47 6.21 13.79
CA ALA A 306 -5.67 6.55 15.20
C ALA A 306 -5.61 8.07 15.37
N THR A 307 -6.65 8.76 14.92
CA THR A 307 -6.69 10.22 14.80
C THR A 307 -6.49 10.91 16.14
N LEU A 308 -7.21 10.47 17.18
CA LEU A 308 -7.10 11.07 18.51
C LEU A 308 -5.74 10.81 19.17
N ASP A 309 -5.23 9.57 19.07
CA ASP A 309 -3.94 9.21 19.67
C ASP A 309 -2.77 9.93 18.97
N ASP A 310 -2.79 10.01 17.65
CA ASP A 310 -1.77 10.74 16.88
C ASP A 310 -1.84 12.25 17.13
N LEU A 311 -3.05 12.84 17.26
CA LEU A 311 -3.19 14.25 17.64
C LEU A 311 -2.65 14.52 19.06
N LEU A 312 -2.89 13.60 19.99
CA LEU A 312 -2.35 13.70 21.35
C LEU A 312 -0.82 13.65 21.34
N GLU A 313 -0.23 12.79 20.52
CA GLU A 313 1.22 12.70 20.33
C GLU A 313 1.79 13.99 19.71
N LEU A 314 1.14 14.54 18.68
CA LEU A 314 1.54 15.83 18.10
C LEU A 314 1.56 16.99 19.11
N ARG A 315 0.66 16.95 20.11
CA ARG A 315 0.66 17.93 21.21
C ARG A 315 1.82 17.69 22.18
N ARG A 316 2.13 16.43 22.49
CA ARG A 316 3.21 16.05 23.42
C ARG A 316 4.59 16.35 22.87
N ASN A 317 4.82 16.10 21.58
CA ASN A 317 6.12 16.28 20.94
C ASN A 317 6.35 17.71 20.41
N GLY A 318 5.34 18.61 20.52
CA GLY A 318 5.44 20.01 20.12
C GLY A 318 5.15 20.27 18.65
N CYS A 319 4.88 19.26 17.82
CA CYS A 319 4.55 19.44 16.40
C CYS A 319 3.27 20.25 16.21
N ALA A 320 2.25 20.06 17.07
CA ALA A 320 1.02 20.84 17.01
C ALA A 320 1.30 22.35 17.11
N GLN A 321 2.16 22.78 18.04
CA GLN A 321 2.55 24.19 18.19
C GLN A 321 3.37 24.70 17.01
N ALA A 322 4.24 23.85 16.44
CA ALA A 322 5.03 24.20 15.25
C ALA A 322 4.12 24.43 14.04
N ILE A 323 3.12 23.57 13.82
CA ILE A 323 2.12 23.70 12.74
C ILE A 323 1.31 24.99 12.91
N LEU A 324 0.79 25.24 14.12
CA LEU A 324 0.02 26.47 14.42
C LEU A 324 0.85 27.75 14.26
N ARG A 325 2.15 27.69 14.53
CA ARG A 325 3.05 28.81 14.30
C ARG A 325 3.26 29.02 12.81
N ALA A 326 3.56 27.97 12.04
CA ALA A 326 3.75 28.03 10.60
C ALA A 326 2.52 28.62 9.90
N HIS A 327 1.31 28.19 10.26
CA HIS A 327 0.06 28.76 9.75
C HIS A 327 -0.06 30.26 10.05
N ARG A 328 0.22 30.69 11.28
CA ARG A 328 0.20 32.14 11.66
C ARG A 328 1.25 32.96 10.92
N GLU A 329 2.34 32.35 10.49
CA GLU A 329 3.37 32.95 9.64
C GLU A 329 2.97 32.98 8.15
N GLY A 330 1.74 32.51 7.79
CA GLY A 330 1.20 32.51 6.43
C GLY A 330 1.60 31.32 5.60
N ARG A 331 2.10 30.24 6.21
CA ARG A 331 2.43 29.00 5.49
C ARG A 331 1.19 28.14 5.28
N MET A 332 1.13 27.46 4.14
CA MET A 332 0.04 26.56 3.82
C MET A 332 0.06 25.33 4.71
N VAL A 333 -1.09 24.98 5.28
CA VAL A 333 -1.31 23.73 6.02
C VAL A 333 -2.42 22.92 5.33
N ILE A 334 -2.14 21.66 5.02
CA ILE A 334 -3.09 20.77 4.34
C ILE A 334 -3.40 19.60 5.26
N GLY A 335 -4.68 19.26 5.42
CA GLY A 335 -5.10 18.06 6.13
C GLY A 335 -5.85 17.10 5.21
N ILE A 336 -5.43 15.84 5.19
CA ILE A 336 -6.10 14.78 4.43
C ILE A 336 -6.66 13.74 5.39
N CYS A 337 -7.94 13.41 5.25
CA CYS A 337 -8.64 12.39 6.03
C CYS A 337 -8.50 12.62 7.55
N GLY A 338 -7.78 11.78 8.30
CA GLY A 338 -7.50 12.02 9.73
C GLY A 338 -6.80 13.34 10.00
N GLY A 339 -5.88 13.74 9.11
CA GLY A 339 -5.24 15.08 9.19
C GLY A 339 -6.24 16.22 9.03
N TYR A 340 -7.25 16.08 8.17
CA TYR A 340 -8.34 17.07 8.04
C TYR A 340 -9.15 17.15 9.34
N GLN A 341 -9.49 16.03 9.95
CA GLN A 341 -10.17 15.99 11.24
C GLN A 341 -9.37 16.70 12.34
N MET A 342 -8.03 16.51 12.36
CA MET A 342 -7.14 17.18 13.31
C MET A 342 -7.12 18.71 13.14
N LEU A 343 -7.35 19.23 11.93
CA LEU A 343 -7.41 20.67 11.68
C LEU A 343 -8.68 21.34 12.24
N GLY A 344 -9.72 20.57 12.56
CA GLY A 344 -11.00 21.05 13.08
C GLY A 344 -10.94 21.63 14.49
N GLN A 345 -12.12 21.97 15.03
CA GLN A 345 -12.30 22.50 16.38
C GLN A 345 -12.27 21.37 17.43
N THR A 346 -13.01 20.28 17.19
CA THR A 346 -13.08 19.10 18.08
C THR A 346 -13.16 17.82 17.28
N ILE A 347 -12.68 16.73 17.90
CA ILE A 347 -12.89 15.36 17.46
C ILE A 347 -13.47 14.60 18.64
N ASP A 348 -14.66 14.07 18.46
CA ASP A 348 -15.40 13.30 19.47
C ASP A 348 -15.50 11.83 19.06
N ASP A 349 -15.15 10.92 19.95
CA ASP A 349 -15.28 9.47 19.80
C ASP A 349 -16.10 8.87 20.96
N PRO A 350 -17.41 9.13 20.99
CA PRO A 350 -18.26 8.71 22.12
C PRO A 350 -18.40 7.20 22.23
N GLU A 351 -18.18 6.46 21.14
CA GLU A 351 -18.31 5.00 21.10
C GLU A 351 -16.97 4.27 21.19
N GLY A 352 -15.84 5.00 21.28
CA GLY A 352 -14.51 4.40 21.37
C GLY A 352 -14.10 3.63 20.10
N ILE A 353 -14.43 4.18 18.92
CA ILE A 353 -14.17 3.56 17.61
C ILE A 353 -12.67 3.43 17.32
N GLU A 354 -11.89 4.48 17.69
CA GLU A 354 -10.44 4.52 17.45
C GLU A 354 -9.60 4.30 18.72
N GLY A 355 -10.23 4.24 19.91
CA GLY A 355 -9.47 4.04 21.14
C GLY A 355 -10.17 4.47 22.42
N SER A 356 -9.40 4.86 23.44
CA SER A 356 -9.92 5.20 24.77
C SER A 356 -10.16 6.70 24.99
N VAL A 357 -9.76 7.55 24.04
CA VAL A 357 -9.90 9.01 24.14
C VAL A 357 -11.25 9.41 23.57
N ALA A 358 -12.19 9.79 24.45
CA ALA A 358 -13.57 10.09 24.07
C ALA A 358 -13.74 11.43 23.33
N SER A 359 -12.87 12.41 23.58
CA SER A 359 -12.93 13.72 22.93
C SER A 359 -11.59 14.44 23.04
N LEU A 360 -11.24 15.19 22.00
CA LEU A 360 -10.03 16.02 21.99
C LEU A 360 -10.27 17.30 21.17
N PRO A 361 -9.84 18.49 21.65
CA PRO A 361 -9.82 19.67 20.80
C PRO A 361 -8.93 19.45 19.59
N GLY A 362 -9.34 19.85 18.41
CA GLY A 362 -8.50 19.89 17.21
C GLY A 362 -7.47 21.02 17.25
N LEU A 363 -6.84 21.29 16.11
CA LEU A 363 -5.89 22.42 15.98
C LEU A 363 -6.62 23.77 15.79
N GLY A 364 -7.91 23.76 15.48
CA GLY A 364 -8.75 24.96 15.38
C GLY A 364 -8.48 25.80 14.13
N LEU A 365 -7.88 25.24 13.09
CA LEU A 365 -7.59 25.93 11.84
C LEU A 365 -8.78 25.93 10.88
N LEU A 366 -9.68 24.96 11.00
CA LEU A 366 -10.90 24.85 10.21
C LEU A 366 -12.14 24.85 11.10
N PRO A 367 -13.27 25.45 10.66
CA PRO A 367 -14.49 25.57 11.45
C PRO A 367 -15.35 24.30 11.34
N ILE A 368 -14.81 23.13 11.69
CA ILE A 368 -15.54 21.85 11.69
C ILE A 368 -15.43 21.15 13.04
N HIS A 369 -16.48 20.39 13.35
CA HIS A 369 -16.50 19.42 14.43
C HIS A 369 -16.66 18.03 13.83
N THR A 370 -15.85 17.08 14.26
CA THR A 370 -15.89 15.69 13.77
C THR A 370 -16.35 14.76 14.86
N THR A 371 -17.31 13.90 14.56
CA THR A 371 -17.72 12.80 15.43
C THR A 371 -17.33 11.48 14.77
N MET A 372 -16.56 10.64 15.45
CA MET A 372 -16.21 9.32 14.98
C MET A 372 -17.46 8.44 14.91
N ALA A 373 -17.59 7.65 13.85
CA ALA A 373 -18.74 6.80 13.59
C ALA A 373 -18.31 5.38 13.23
N ALA A 374 -19.08 4.40 13.67
CA ALA A 374 -18.83 3.00 13.35
C ALA A 374 -18.95 2.73 11.84
N GLU A 375 -19.84 3.44 11.17
CA GLU A 375 -20.01 3.34 9.71
C GLU A 375 -18.83 3.99 8.99
N LYS A 376 -18.19 3.20 8.13
CA LYS A 376 -17.08 3.65 7.29
C LYS A 376 -17.62 4.12 5.95
N LYS A 377 -17.24 5.33 5.56
CA LYS A 377 -17.58 5.89 4.25
C LYS A 377 -16.49 5.54 3.24
N THR A 378 -16.88 4.84 2.16
CA THR A 378 -16.00 4.48 1.05
C THR A 378 -16.70 4.81 -0.26
N ARG A 379 -16.07 5.63 -1.10
CA ARG A 379 -16.61 5.98 -2.43
C ARG A 379 -15.55 6.57 -3.35
N GLN A 380 -15.73 6.41 -4.65
CA GLN A 380 -15.06 7.23 -5.65
C GLN A 380 -15.69 8.63 -5.67
N VAL A 381 -14.88 9.65 -5.88
CA VAL A 381 -15.32 11.05 -5.86
C VAL A 381 -14.81 11.77 -7.10
N THR A 382 -15.70 12.54 -7.74
CA THR A 382 -15.31 13.56 -8.71
C THR A 382 -15.67 14.93 -8.14
N PHE A 383 -14.81 15.91 -8.32
CA PHE A 383 -14.98 17.25 -7.79
C PHE A 383 -14.46 18.29 -8.77
N LEU A 384 -14.82 19.54 -8.55
CA LEU A 384 -14.24 20.66 -9.29
C LEU A 384 -13.23 21.38 -8.39
N PHE A 385 -12.02 21.63 -8.90
CA PHE A 385 -11.03 22.45 -8.25
C PHE A 385 -10.63 23.57 -9.20
N GLU A 386 -10.84 24.82 -8.78
CA GLU A 386 -10.70 26.01 -9.64
C GLU A 386 -11.42 25.88 -11.01
N GLY A 387 -12.59 25.25 -11.02
CA GLY A 387 -13.40 25.03 -12.21
C GLY A 387 -12.92 23.88 -13.12
N GLN A 388 -11.86 23.18 -12.75
CA GLN A 388 -11.35 22.02 -13.50
C GLN A 388 -11.81 20.69 -12.88
N PRO A 389 -12.16 19.67 -13.69
CA PRO A 389 -12.57 18.38 -13.20
C PRO A 389 -11.39 17.62 -12.58
N CYS A 390 -11.62 17.13 -11.38
CA CYS A 390 -10.68 16.35 -10.60
C CYS A 390 -11.34 15.08 -10.07
N SER A 391 -10.53 14.10 -9.67
CA SER A 391 -11.01 12.84 -9.13
C SER A 391 -10.18 12.36 -7.95
N GLY A 392 -10.77 11.50 -7.13
CA GLY A 392 -10.12 10.88 -5.99
C GLY A 392 -11.08 9.90 -5.34
N TYR A 393 -10.81 9.52 -4.10
CA TYR A 393 -11.68 8.62 -3.36
C TYR A 393 -11.74 9.02 -1.88
N GLU A 394 -12.84 8.73 -1.21
CA GLU A 394 -12.99 8.88 0.23
C GLU A 394 -12.96 7.50 0.89
N ILE A 395 -12.22 7.39 1.98
CA ILE A 395 -12.16 6.22 2.84
C ILE A 395 -11.88 6.65 4.28
N HIS A 396 -12.93 6.87 5.06
CA HIS A 396 -12.78 7.39 6.41
C HIS A 396 -13.88 6.90 7.36
N GLN A 397 -13.59 6.95 8.64
CA GLN A 397 -14.55 6.90 9.73
C GLN A 397 -14.69 8.31 10.32
N GLY A 398 -15.84 8.60 10.90
CA GLY A 398 -16.13 9.94 11.37
C GLY A 398 -16.84 10.82 10.34
N VAL A 399 -17.68 11.68 10.87
CA VAL A 399 -18.53 12.62 10.14
C VAL A 399 -18.22 14.01 10.65
N SER A 400 -17.84 14.92 9.75
CA SER A 400 -17.69 16.36 10.04
C SER A 400 -18.97 17.10 9.71
N ASP A 401 -19.28 18.14 10.47
CA ASP A 401 -20.49 18.96 10.38
C ASP A 401 -20.47 19.97 9.21
N THR A 402 -19.99 19.53 8.06
CA THR A 402 -19.94 20.31 6.83
C THR A 402 -20.42 19.51 5.63
N SER A 403 -21.01 20.19 4.66
CA SER A 403 -21.35 19.63 3.34
C SER A 403 -20.25 19.82 2.30
N GLU A 404 -19.21 20.57 2.64
CA GLU A 404 -18.10 20.89 1.73
C GLU A 404 -17.14 19.71 1.58
N THR A 405 -16.87 19.32 0.35
CA THR A 405 -15.93 18.23 0.03
C THR A 405 -14.48 18.66 0.27
N ILE A 406 -14.20 19.95 0.03
CA ILE A 406 -12.92 20.59 0.28
C ILE A 406 -13.22 21.88 1.05
N LEU A 407 -12.67 21.99 2.25
CA LEU A 407 -12.80 23.21 3.05
C LEU A 407 -11.48 23.99 2.98
N GLN A 408 -11.57 25.25 2.56
CA GLN A 408 -10.41 26.10 2.35
C GLN A 408 -10.57 27.42 3.10
N THR A 409 -9.53 27.82 3.80
CA THR A 409 -9.32 29.16 4.33
C THR A 409 -8.02 29.74 3.73
N ASP A 410 -7.61 30.97 4.11
CA ASP A 410 -6.49 31.68 3.48
C ASP A 410 -5.20 30.82 3.34
N HIS A 411 -4.85 30.06 4.38
CA HIS A 411 -3.63 29.24 4.40
C HIS A 411 -3.87 27.83 4.93
N CYS A 412 -5.09 27.31 4.80
CA CYS A 412 -5.42 25.98 5.26
C CYS A 412 -6.41 25.29 4.32
N ILE A 413 -6.11 24.06 3.93
CA ILE A 413 -6.99 23.22 3.10
C ILE A 413 -7.23 21.90 3.86
N GLY A 414 -8.48 21.48 3.92
CA GLY A 414 -8.86 20.20 4.51
C GLY A 414 -9.83 19.43 3.63
N THR A 415 -9.62 18.12 3.48
CA THR A 415 -10.47 17.25 2.70
C THR A 415 -10.40 15.80 3.17
N TYR A 416 -11.47 15.03 2.93
CA TYR A 416 -11.47 13.58 3.06
C TYR A 416 -10.95 12.86 1.81
N ILE A 417 -10.69 13.59 0.72
CA ILE A 417 -10.33 13.00 -0.57
C ILE A 417 -8.87 12.54 -0.54
N HIS A 418 -8.65 11.24 -0.68
CA HIS A 418 -7.38 10.64 -1.06
C HIS A 418 -7.18 10.74 -2.58
N GLY A 419 -5.92 10.85 -3.04
CA GLY A 419 -5.62 11.18 -4.43
C GLY A 419 -5.95 12.64 -4.79
N PHE A 420 -6.24 13.50 -3.80
CA PHE A 420 -6.47 14.94 -4.00
C PHE A 420 -5.29 15.59 -4.72
N LEU A 421 -4.08 15.24 -4.32
CA LEU A 421 -2.84 15.76 -4.89
C LEU A 421 -2.47 15.14 -6.25
N ASP A 422 -3.08 14.03 -6.66
CA ASP A 422 -2.84 13.42 -7.98
C ASP A 422 -3.36 14.29 -9.15
N ASN A 423 -4.09 15.36 -8.82
CA ASN A 423 -4.72 16.25 -9.77
C ASN A 423 -3.83 17.47 -10.06
N ALA A 424 -3.40 17.64 -11.31
CA ALA A 424 -2.54 18.75 -11.71
C ALA A 424 -3.05 20.14 -11.30
N PRO A 425 -4.38 20.48 -11.39
CA PRO A 425 -4.87 21.77 -10.92
C PRO A 425 -4.58 22.04 -9.44
N VAL A 426 -4.62 21.00 -8.60
CA VAL A 426 -4.32 21.14 -7.16
C VAL A 426 -2.84 21.45 -6.95
N ILE A 427 -1.96 20.70 -7.62
CA ILE A 427 -0.50 20.92 -7.52
C ILE A 427 -0.13 22.32 -7.99
N GLU A 428 -0.64 22.76 -9.13
CA GLU A 428 -0.36 24.08 -9.67
C GLU A 428 -0.86 25.21 -8.73
N HIS A 429 -2.03 25.01 -8.11
CA HIS A 429 -2.53 25.93 -7.10
C HIS A 429 -1.61 26.02 -5.88
N LEU A 430 -1.13 24.89 -5.37
CA LEU A 430 -0.25 24.84 -4.20
C LEU A 430 1.13 25.46 -4.46
N LEU A 431 1.63 25.35 -5.68
CA LEU A 431 2.96 25.82 -6.04
C LEU A 431 3.00 27.22 -6.66
N LYS A 432 1.85 27.82 -6.96
CA LYS A 432 1.75 29.12 -7.69
C LYS A 432 2.56 30.26 -7.10
N ASP A 433 2.60 30.36 -5.76
CA ASP A 433 3.26 31.46 -5.05
C ASP A 433 4.78 31.26 -4.89
N PHE A 434 5.29 30.06 -5.23
CA PHE A 434 6.70 29.70 -5.10
C PHE A 434 7.44 29.67 -6.45
N THR A 435 6.72 29.66 -7.55
CA THR A 435 7.30 29.64 -8.90
C THR A 435 7.25 31.02 -9.52
N THR A 436 8.41 31.69 -9.65
CA THR A 436 8.54 33.03 -10.26
C THR A 436 8.46 33.04 -11.78
N GLU A 437 8.64 31.90 -12.44
CA GLU A 437 8.41 31.69 -13.85
C GLU A 437 7.19 30.77 -14.00
N GLY A 438 6.19 31.18 -14.80
CA GLY A 438 5.04 30.32 -15.11
C GLY A 438 5.52 28.95 -15.61
N PRO A 439 4.66 27.92 -15.59
CA PRO A 439 5.06 26.57 -15.92
C PRO A 439 5.75 26.52 -17.28
N THR A 440 7.06 26.28 -17.30
CA THR A 440 7.86 26.13 -18.53
C THR A 440 7.68 24.75 -19.18
N GLY A 441 6.51 24.10 -18.97
CA GLY A 441 6.16 22.78 -19.52
C GLY A 441 4.68 22.46 -19.33
N ALA A 442 4.23 21.36 -19.93
CA ALA A 442 2.91 20.81 -19.64
C ALA A 442 2.85 20.39 -18.16
N PRO A 443 1.67 20.50 -17.49
CA PRO A 443 1.48 19.99 -16.15
C PRO A 443 1.94 18.53 -16.05
N PHE A 444 2.49 18.13 -14.89
CA PHE A 444 2.94 16.78 -14.67
C PHE A 444 1.75 15.82 -14.68
N ASP A 445 1.72 14.92 -15.69
CA ASP A 445 0.69 13.88 -15.83
C ASP A 445 1.11 12.64 -15.01
N TYR A 446 0.61 12.55 -13.79
CA TYR A 446 0.95 11.44 -12.89
C TYR A 446 0.43 10.09 -13.41
N GLN A 447 -0.70 10.06 -14.12
CA GLN A 447 -1.22 8.82 -14.68
C GLN A 447 -0.34 8.30 -15.82
N ALA A 448 0.08 9.18 -16.73
CA ALA A 448 1.02 8.84 -17.79
C ALA A 448 2.37 8.39 -17.21
N PHE A 449 2.84 9.05 -16.15
CA PHE A 449 4.04 8.64 -15.42
C PHE A 449 3.91 7.21 -14.87
N LYS A 450 2.83 6.87 -14.18
CA LYS A 450 2.59 5.50 -13.66
C LYS A 450 2.59 4.45 -14.76
N GLU A 451 1.92 4.72 -15.88
CA GLU A 451 1.90 3.82 -17.04
C GLU A 451 3.31 3.55 -17.59
N GLU A 452 4.16 4.57 -17.65
CA GLU A 452 5.56 4.42 -18.04
C GLU A 452 6.33 3.56 -17.03
N GLN A 453 6.14 3.79 -15.73
CA GLN A 453 6.80 3.01 -14.68
C GLN A 453 6.45 1.52 -14.75
N TYR A 454 5.18 1.17 -14.99
CA TYR A 454 4.79 -0.23 -15.20
C TYR A 454 5.47 -0.85 -16.43
N ASN A 455 5.61 -0.10 -17.50
CA ASN A 455 6.32 -0.56 -18.71
C ASN A 455 7.82 -0.77 -18.45
N LEU A 456 8.46 0.16 -17.74
CA LEU A 456 9.86 0.04 -17.34
C LEU A 456 10.09 -1.16 -16.43
N LEU A 457 9.20 -1.39 -15.48
CA LEU A 457 9.23 -2.54 -14.57
C LEU A 457 9.12 -3.86 -15.35
N ALA A 458 8.14 -3.96 -16.24
CA ALA A 458 7.98 -5.14 -17.08
C ALA A 458 9.23 -5.42 -17.94
N GLN A 459 9.80 -4.38 -18.55
CA GLN A 459 11.02 -4.48 -19.34
C GLN A 459 12.21 -4.91 -18.49
N HIS A 460 12.34 -4.36 -17.27
CA HIS A 460 13.41 -4.73 -16.33
C HIS A 460 13.32 -6.23 -15.96
N VAL A 461 12.15 -6.71 -15.62
CA VAL A 461 11.94 -8.13 -15.27
C VAL A 461 12.19 -9.04 -16.46
N ARG A 462 11.69 -8.71 -17.66
CA ARG A 462 11.93 -9.50 -18.89
C ARG A 462 13.41 -9.67 -19.22
N ARG A 463 14.24 -8.67 -18.95
CA ARG A 463 15.69 -8.74 -19.22
C ARG A 463 16.45 -9.67 -18.29
N HIS A 464 15.91 -9.97 -17.11
CA HIS A 464 16.60 -10.68 -16.06
C HIS A 464 15.94 -12.01 -15.65
N VAL A 465 14.81 -12.36 -16.27
CA VAL A 465 14.10 -13.63 -16.07
C VAL A 465 14.10 -14.39 -17.40
N ASP A 466 14.37 -15.68 -17.33
CA ASP A 466 14.21 -16.61 -18.45
C ASP A 466 12.70 -16.78 -18.74
N MET A 467 12.18 -15.90 -19.59
CA MET A 467 10.76 -15.85 -19.93
C MET A 467 10.32 -17.08 -20.72
N GLU A 468 11.22 -17.70 -21.52
CA GLU A 468 10.89 -18.92 -22.25
C GLU A 468 10.60 -20.05 -21.28
N ARG A 469 11.52 -20.29 -20.35
CA ARG A 469 11.35 -21.32 -19.30
C ARG A 469 10.16 -21.00 -18.38
N PHE A 470 9.94 -19.73 -18.06
CA PHE A 470 8.78 -19.30 -17.29
C PHE A 470 7.45 -19.69 -17.99
N TYR A 471 7.34 -19.43 -19.29
CA TYR A 471 6.15 -19.81 -20.07
C TYR A 471 6.03 -21.30 -20.31
N GLN A 472 7.13 -22.06 -20.32
CA GLN A 472 7.09 -23.54 -20.37
C GLN A 472 6.43 -24.10 -19.10
N ILE A 473 6.82 -23.62 -17.92
CA ILE A 473 6.20 -23.99 -16.63
C ILE A 473 4.68 -23.80 -16.69
N LEU A 474 4.20 -22.65 -17.16
CA LEU A 474 2.76 -22.34 -17.24
C LEU A 474 1.98 -23.19 -18.28
N LYS A 475 2.65 -23.96 -19.12
CA LYS A 475 2.01 -24.79 -20.17
C LYS A 475 2.05 -26.27 -19.86
N GLU A 476 2.75 -26.68 -18.80
CA GLU A 476 2.90 -28.09 -18.43
C GLU A 476 1.70 -28.65 -17.65
N ASP A 477 0.65 -27.83 -17.38
CA ASP A 477 -0.59 -28.25 -16.71
C ASP A 477 -1.75 -28.52 -17.69
#